data_a8a2bc5f0964f9e416d50c1efadc2d16
#
_entry.id   a8a2bc5f0964f9e416d50c1efadc2d16
#
_cell.length_a   1.000
_cell.length_b   1.000
_cell.length_c   1.000
_cell.angle_alpha   90.00
_cell.angle_beta   90.00
_cell.angle_gamma   90.00
#
_symmetry.space_group_name_H-M   'P 1'
#
loop_
_entity.id
_entity.type
_entity.pdbx_description
1 polymer ?
#
loop_
_entity_poly.entity_id
_entity_poly.type
_entity_poly.pdbx_seq_one_letter_code
_entity_poly.pdbx_strand_id
1 'polypeptide(L)'
;MANLTSKERFLLEGEKYQQQLVIDKYKDYTLQAQDDSLKSLFSNLVKIEEKHLNMIDEILQGKVPQINKENIHPYYESNSNDYINIGNITLTSLDENHSYEEGDKIICFDALTTEELLHSTCSASSLEFEKTELENILKYIIEEKSENLKYINNYMIKKGMYNNIIYF
;
A
#
# COMPACT_ATOMS: atom_id res chain seq x y z
N MET A 1 -3.16 20.58 -20.08
CA MET A 1 -4.35 20.38 -19.27
C MET A 1 -4.86 18.96 -19.49
N ALA A 2 -5.05 18.20 -18.44
CA ALA A 2 -5.65 16.87 -18.51
C ALA A 2 -7.16 17.02 -18.76
N ASN A 3 -7.59 17.03 -20.05
CA ASN A 3 -9.01 16.98 -20.35
C ASN A 3 -9.46 15.54 -20.18
N LEU A 4 -10.19 15.25 -19.12
CA LEU A 4 -10.74 13.94 -18.82
C LEU A 4 -12.05 13.72 -19.58
N THR A 5 -12.23 12.52 -20.11
CA THR A 5 -13.55 12.05 -20.52
C THR A 5 -14.46 11.86 -19.30
N SER A 6 -15.77 11.77 -19.52
CA SER A 6 -16.72 11.50 -18.42
C SER A 6 -16.43 10.18 -17.72
N LYS A 7 -15.98 9.17 -18.47
CA LYS A 7 -15.60 7.85 -17.94
C LYS A 7 -14.36 7.94 -17.06
N GLU A 8 -13.28 8.56 -17.56
CA GLU A 8 -12.04 8.74 -16.80
C GLU A 8 -12.28 9.52 -15.51
N ARG A 9 -13.09 10.58 -15.57
CA ARG A 9 -13.47 11.35 -14.38
C ARG A 9 -14.21 10.50 -13.37
N PHE A 10 -15.19 9.71 -13.80
CA PHE A 10 -15.96 8.82 -12.93
C PHE A 10 -15.06 7.80 -12.22
N LEU A 11 -14.12 7.20 -12.96
CA LEU A 11 -13.14 6.25 -12.39
C LEU A 11 -12.25 6.92 -11.35
N LEU A 12 -11.69 8.11 -11.65
CA LEU A 12 -10.85 8.85 -10.70
C LEU A 12 -11.59 9.31 -9.44
N GLU A 13 -12.86 9.69 -9.54
CA GLU A 13 -13.68 10.02 -8.36
C GLU A 13 -13.88 8.76 -7.48
N GLY A 14 -14.05 7.60 -8.10
CA GLY A 14 -14.09 6.31 -7.38
C GLY A 14 -12.79 6.00 -6.66
N GLU A 15 -11.66 6.12 -7.36
CA GLU A 15 -10.31 5.93 -6.78
C GLU A 15 -10.06 6.92 -5.63
N LYS A 16 -10.42 8.19 -5.81
CA LYS A 16 -10.32 9.23 -4.77
C LYS A 16 -11.08 8.84 -3.50
N TYR A 17 -12.32 8.36 -3.65
CA TYR A 17 -13.13 7.94 -2.52
C TYR A 17 -12.49 6.75 -1.77
N GLN A 18 -12.05 5.73 -2.51
CA GLN A 18 -11.37 4.56 -1.93
C GLN A 18 -10.07 4.98 -1.23
N GLN A 19 -9.31 5.89 -1.84
CA GLN A 19 -8.06 6.40 -1.28
C GLN A 19 -8.28 7.10 0.07
N GLN A 20 -9.33 7.94 0.18
CA GLN A 20 -9.68 8.59 1.46
C GLN A 20 -10.05 7.57 2.53
N LEU A 21 -10.83 6.53 2.19
CA LEU A 21 -11.20 5.48 3.13
C LEU A 21 -9.98 4.73 3.68
N VAL A 22 -8.98 4.48 2.84
CA VAL A 22 -7.74 3.80 3.26
C VAL A 22 -6.91 4.67 4.17
N ILE A 23 -6.78 5.95 3.86
CA ILE A 23 -6.08 6.90 4.72
C ILE A 23 -6.71 6.93 6.12
N ASP A 24 -8.03 7.00 6.20
CA ASP A 24 -8.74 7.02 7.48
C ASP A 24 -8.56 5.68 8.23
N LYS A 25 -8.66 4.55 7.51
CA LYS A 25 -8.42 3.21 8.05
C LYS A 25 -6.99 3.08 8.63
N TYR A 26 -5.96 3.52 7.90
CA TYR A 26 -4.58 3.40 8.38
C TYR A 26 -4.26 4.37 9.52
N LYS A 27 -4.91 5.53 9.58
CA LYS A 27 -4.88 6.40 10.77
C LYS A 27 -5.43 5.68 12.01
N ASP A 28 -6.56 4.99 11.86
CA ASP A 28 -7.14 4.18 12.94
C ASP A 28 -6.22 3.02 13.33
N TYR A 29 -5.60 2.33 12.37
CA TYR A 29 -4.64 1.25 12.65
C TYR A 29 -3.39 1.75 13.37
N THR A 30 -2.91 2.96 13.06
CA THR A 30 -1.82 3.59 13.82
C THR A 30 -2.16 3.74 15.31
N LEU A 31 -3.43 3.99 15.62
CA LEU A 31 -3.89 4.12 17.02
C LEU A 31 -4.16 2.76 17.68
N GLN A 32 -4.63 1.76 16.93
CA GLN A 32 -5.00 0.43 17.45
C GLN A 32 -3.82 -0.50 17.64
N ALA A 33 -2.80 -0.41 16.78
CA ALA A 33 -1.62 -1.25 16.84
C ALA A 33 -0.97 -1.21 18.22
N GLN A 34 -0.51 -2.35 18.73
CA GLN A 34 0.22 -2.46 19.99
C GLN A 34 1.73 -2.34 19.76
N ASP A 35 2.24 -2.92 18.68
CA ASP A 35 3.66 -2.89 18.33
C ASP A 35 4.04 -1.53 17.74
N ASP A 36 5.06 -0.89 18.30
CA ASP A 36 5.51 0.45 17.86
C ASP A 36 6.09 0.45 16.43
N SER A 37 6.65 -0.66 15.97
CA SER A 37 7.10 -0.79 14.58
C SER A 37 5.92 -0.90 13.62
N LEU A 38 4.80 -1.50 14.03
CA LEU A 38 3.55 -1.53 13.26
C LEU A 38 2.88 -0.15 13.20
N LYS A 39 2.84 0.58 14.32
CA LYS A 39 2.39 1.99 14.32
C LYS A 39 3.18 2.83 13.34
N SER A 40 4.52 2.67 13.35
CA SER A 40 5.41 3.38 12.42
C SER A 40 5.14 2.99 10.97
N LEU A 41 4.92 1.71 10.69
CA LEU A 41 4.56 1.23 9.37
C LEU A 41 3.26 1.88 8.87
N PHE A 42 2.17 1.81 9.63
CA PHE A 42 0.90 2.43 9.22
C PHE A 42 1.00 3.95 9.10
N SER A 43 1.74 4.62 9.99
CA SER A 43 1.98 6.06 9.87
C SER A 43 2.70 6.44 8.57
N ASN A 44 3.60 5.60 8.07
CA ASN A 44 4.25 5.81 6.78
C ASN A 44 3.32 5.50 5.61
N LEU A 45 2.52 4.43 5.70
CA LEU A 45 1.51 4.11 4.69
C LEU A 45 0.50 5.26 4.54
N VAL A 46 0.05 5.88 5.63
CA VAL A 46 -0.81 7.08 5.58
C VAL A 46 -0.19 8.17 4.70
N LYS A 47 1.11 8.48 4.87
CA LYS A 47 1.77 9.53 4.07
C LYS A 47 1.83 9.18 2.57
N ILE A 48 2.06 7.90 2.26
CA ILE A 48 2.07 7.41 0.88
C ILE A 48 0.68 7.56 0.26
N GLU A 49 -0.34 7.13 0.97
CA GLU A 49 -1.72 7.20 0.50
C GLU A 49 -2.24 8.65 0.39
N GLU A 50 -1.84 9.55 1.29
CA GLU A 50 -2.11 10.99 1.17
C GLU A 50 -1.44 11.61 -0.08
N LYS A 51 -0.23 11.15 -0.45
CA LYS A 51 0.43 11.54 -1.69
C LYS A 51 -0.35 11.05 -2.91
N HIS A 52 -0.82 9.79 -2.92
CA HIS A 52 -1.65 9.25 -4.00
C HIS A 52 -2.96 10.05 -4.16
N LEU A 53 -3.63 10.35 -3.04
CA LEU A 53 -4.85 11.17 -3.04
C LEU A 53 -4.60 12.54 -3.67
N ASN A 54 -3.50 13.21 -3.30
CA ASN A 54 -3.14 14.51 -3.87
C ASN A 54 -2.89 14.42 -5.39
N MET A 55 -2.23 13.33 -5.86
CA MET A 55 -2.01 13.13 -7.30
C MET A 55 -3.33 12.93 -8.05
N ILE A 56 -4.27 12.16 -7.51
CA ILE A 56 -5.60 11.97 -8.08
C ILE A 56 -6.35 13.30 -8.12
N ASP A 57 -6.30 14.09 -7.05
CA ASP A 57 -6.93 15.42 -6.97
C ASP A 57 -6.36 16.40 -8.02
N GLU A 58 -5.05 16.40 -8.23
CA GLU A 58 -4.43 17.22 -9.28
C GLU A 58 -4.94 16.84 -10.67
N ILE A 59 -5.07 15.53 -10.97
CA ILE A 59 -5.61 15.06 -12.24
C ILE A 59 -7.07 15.52 -12.41
N LEU A 60 -7.90 15.39 -11.38
CA LEU A 60 -9.29 15.83 -11.39
C LEU A 60 -9.44 17.35 -11.60
N GLN A 61 -8.45 18.13 -11.17
CA GLN A 61 -8.34 19.58 -11.42
C GLN A 61 -7.76 19.92 -12.81
N GLY A 62 -7.46 18.92 -13.64
CA GLY A 62 -6.91 19.11 -15.00
C GLY A 62 -5.39 19.33 -15.03
N LYS A 63 -4.69 19.06 -13.93
CA LYS A 63 -3.22 19.11 -13.86
C LYS A 63 -2.62 17.75 -14.17
N VAL A 64 -1.34 17.71 -14.47
CA VAL A 64 -0.54 16.49 -14.60
C VAL A 64 0.47 16.47 -13.44
N PRO A 65 0.28 15.60 -12.44
CA PRO A 65 1.19 15.49 -11.31
C PRO A 65 2.63 15.16 -11.74
N GLN A 66 3.60 15.68 -11.02
CA GLN A 66 5.01 15.31 -11.22
C GLN A 66 5.33 14.04 -10.44
N ILE A 67 5.82 13.01 -11.14
CA ILE A 67 6.33 11.79 -10.51
C ILE A 67 7.76 12.06 -10.04
N ASN A 68 7.96 12.16 -8.74
CA ASN A 68 9.29 12.23 -8.16
C ASN A 68 9.70 10.86 -7.62
N LYS A 69 10.57 10.16 -8.37
CA LYS A 69 11.02 8.81 -8.02
C LYS A 69 12.07 8.77 -6.89
N GLU A 70 12.64 9.91 -6.50
CA GLU A 70 13.72 9.97 -5.51
C GLU A 70 13.26 9.78 -4.06
N ASN A 71 11.93 9.80 -3.78
CA ASN A 71 11.38 9.70 -2.42
C ASN A 71 10.52 8.46 -2.20
N ILE A 72 10.85 7.35 -2.84
CA ILE A 72 9.92 6.24 -2.94
C ILE A 72 9.70 5.53 -1.61
N HIS A 73 10.53 5.55 -0.63
CA HIS A 73 10.26 4.94 0.68
C HIS A 73 11.33 5.28 1.73
N PRO A 74 11.11 6.29 2.58
CA PRO A 74 12.07 6.63 3.65
C PRO A 74 12.24 5.53 4.71
N TYR A 75 11.38 4.51 4.72
CA TYR A 75 11.46 3.40 5.67
C TYR A 75 12.61 2.42 5.37
N TYR A 76 13.13 2.37 4.13
CA TYR A 76 14.14 1.39 3.72
C TYR A 76 15.59 1.89 3.71
N GLU A 77 15.84 3.20 3.75
CA GLU A 77 17.22 3.69 3.78
C GLU A 77 17.97 3.34 5.08
N SER A 78 17.25 3.01 6.16
CA SER A 78 17.89 2.70 7.46
C SER A 78 18.24 1.22 7.69
N ASN A 79 17.73 0.26 6.88
CA ASN A 79 17.91 -1.17 7.12
C ASN A 79 18.09 -1.98 5.83
N SER A 80 19.07 -1.61 4.99
CA SER A 80 19.37 -2.30 3.72
C SER A 80 19.75 -3.79 3.84
N ASN A 81 19.87 -4.33 5.05
CA ASN A 81 20.16 -5.74 5.30
C ASN A 81 18.91 -6.61 5.58
N ASP A 82 17.72 -6.03 5.57
CA ASP A 82 16.49 -6.69 6.00
C ASP A 82 15.57 -7.17 4.85
N TYR A 83 16.08 -7.20 3.60
CA TYR A 83 15.36 -7.88 2.53
C TYR A 83 15.33 -9.39 2.80
N ILE A 84 14.19 -9.86 3.33
CA ILE A 84 13.92 -11.29 3.32
C ILE A 84 13.67 -11.66 1.86
N ASN A 85 14.66 -12.29 1.26
CA ASN A 85 14.49 -12.91 -0.06
C ASN A 85 13.50 -14.08 0.11
N ILE A 86 12.24 -13.86 -0.26
CA ILE A 86 11.15 -14.83 -0.10
C ILE A 86 11.49 -16.19 -0.75
N GLY A 87 12.40 -16.21 -1.74
CA GLY A 87 12.89 -17.44 -2.38
C GLY A 87 13.73 -18.36 -1.49
N ASN A 88 14.18 -17.88 -0.31
CA ASN A 88 15.07 -18.64 0.60
C ASN A 88 14.49 -18.82 2.01
N ILE A 89 13.19 -18.63 2.22
CA ILE A 89 12.58 -18.96 3.50
C ILE A 89 12.49 -20.48 3.61
N THR A 90 13.50 -21.07 4.24
CA THR A 90 13.40 -22.43 4.73
C THR A 90 12.51 -22.39 5.97
N LEU A 91 11.37 -23.05 5.95
CA LEU A 91 10.39 -23.18 7.06
C LEU A 91 10.99 -23.70 8.39
N THR A 92 12.26 -24.02 8.42
CA THR A 92 12.98 -24.60 9.57
C THR A 92 13.51 -23.61 10.58
N SER A 93 13.37 -22.30 10.36
CA SER A 93 13.85 -21.25 11.28
C SER A 93 12.73 -20.43 11.92
N LEU A 94 11.54 -21.00 12.03
CA LEU A 94 10.44 -20.38 12.76
C LEU A 94 10.72 -20.57 14.25
N ASP A 95 11.26 -19.54 14.85
CA ASP A 95 11.47 -19.47 16.29
C ASP A 95 10.11 -19.59 17.00
N GLU A 96 9.94 -20.56 17.89
CA GLU A 96 8.67 -20.82 18.58
C GLU A 96 8.24 -19.69 19.55
N ASN A 97 9.01 -18.63 19.63
CA ASN A 97 8.80 -17.47 20.51
C ASN A 97 8.33 -16.21 19.78
N HIS A 98 7.51 -16.34 18.74
CA HIS A 98 6.92 -15.14 18.11
C HIS A 98 5.88 -14.51 19.04
N SER A 99 6.16 -13.31 19.52
CA SER A 99 5.22 -12.54 20.31
C SER A 99 4.62 -11.44 19.43
N TYR A 100 3.38 -11.63 19.05
CA TYR A 100 2.53 -10.62 18.43
C TYR A 100 1.17 -10.62 19.12
N GLU A 101 0.52 -9.47 19.13
CA GLU A 101 -0.85 -9.37 19.60
C GLU A 101 -1.82 -9.77 18.47
N GLU A 102 -2.85 -10.55 18.80
CA GLU A 102 -3.85 -10.97 17.80
C GLU A 102 -4.55 -9.77 17.12
N GLY A 103 -4.71 -8.64 17.83
CA GLY A 103 -5.19 -7.40 17.25
C GLY A 103 -4.30 -6.88 16.11
N ASP A 104 -2.99 -6.89 16.32
CA ASP A 104 -2.00 -6.49 15.31
C ASP A 104 -2.05 -7.40 14.08
N LYS A 105 -2.24 -8.69 14.28
CA LYS A 105 -2.39 -9.66 13.19
C LYS A 105 -3.65 -9.39 12.36
N ILE A 106 -4.78 -9.12 13.04
CA ILE A 106 -6.07 -8.84 12.37
C ILE A 106 -5.95 -7.60 11.48
N ILE A 107 -5.41 -6.50 12.01
CA ILE A 107 -5.27 -5.26 11.23
C ILE A 107 -4.27 -5.42 10.08
N CYS A 108 -3.22 -6.23 10.22
CA CYS A 108 -2.30 -6.54 9.12
C CYS A 108 -2.99 -7.31 8.00
N PHE A 109 -3.78 -8.35 8.30
CA PHE A 109 -4.53 -9.09 7.28
C PHE A 109 -5.56 -8.23 6.58
N ASP A 110 -6.28 -7.38 7.32
CA ASP A 110 -7.22 -6.45 6.71
C ASP A 110 -6.51 -5.40 5.85
N ALA A 111 -5.34 -4.93 6.25
CA ALA A 111 -4.51 -4.02 5.45
C ALA A 111 -4.03 -4.67 4.16
N LEU A 112 -3.56 -5.94 4.20
CA LEU A 112 -3.19 -6.69 2.99
C LEU A 112 -4.36 -6.79 2.02
N THR A 113 -5.52 -7.23 2.50
CA THR A 113 -6.73 -7.34 1.66
C THR A 113 -7.14 -5.99 1.07
N THR A 114 -6.99 -4.92 1.83
CA THR A 114 -7.25 -3.55 1.38
C THR A 114 -6.33 -3.14 0.25
N GLU A 115 -5.01 -3.33 0.41
CA GLU A 115 -4.03 -3.00 -0.63
C GLU A 115 -4.21 -3.85 -1.89
N GLU A 116 -4.52 -5.15 -1.77
CA GLU A 116 -4.82 -6.03 -2.90
C GLU A 116 -6.04 -5.52 -3.70
N LEU A 117 -7.10 -5.11 -3.00
CA LEU A 117 -8.28 -4.53 -3.65
C LEU A 117 -7.93 -3.24 -4.38
N LEU A 118 -7.24 -2.32 -3.72
CA LEU A 118 -6.86 -1.03 -4.31
C LEU A 118 -5.92 -1.18 -5.49
N HIS A 119 -4.94 -2.07 -5.38
CA HIS A 119 -4.04 -2.40 -6.48
C HIS A 119 -4.85 -2.91 -7.69
N SER A 120 -5.81 -3.79 -7.46
CA SER A 120 -6.65 -4.39 -8.52
C SER A 120 -7.57 -3.35 -9.16
N THR A 121 -8.24 -2.51 -8.37
CA THR A 121 -9.15 -1.48 -8.89
C THR A 121 -8.39 -0.41 -9.67
N CYS A 122 -7.27 0.09 -9.14
CA CYS A 122 -6.44 1.06 -9.82
C CYS A 122 -5.84 0.49 -11.12
N SER A 123 -5.44 -0.79 -11.13
CA SER A 123 -4.96 -1.48 -12.34
C SER A 123 -6.04 -1.57 -13.40
N ALA A 124 -7.27 -1.95 -13.04
CA ALA A 124 -8.39 -1.99 -13.97
C ALA A 124 -8.74 -0.59 -14.51
N SER A 125 -8.76 0.42 -13.63
CA SER A 125 -9.00 1.81 -14.01
C SER A 125 -7.95 2.33 -14.98
N SER A 126 -6.67 2.00 -14.78
CA SER A 126 -5.56 2.50 -15.60
C SER A 126 -5.68 2.12 -17.08
N LEU A 127 -6.28 0.97 -17.39
CA LEU A 127 -6.48 0.48 -18.76
C LEU A 127 -7.53 1.27 -19.54
N GLU A 128 -8.33 2.06 -18.86
CA GLU A 128 -9.43 2.86 -19.46
C GLU A 128 -9.01 4.28 -19.81
N PHE A 129 -7.74 4.65 -19.53
CA PHE A 129 -7.23 5.99 -19.81
C PHE A 129 -6.60 6.05 -21.21
N GLU A 130 -7.07 7.02 -22.00
CA GLU A 130 -6.58 7.24 -23.37
C GLU A 130 -5.24 7.98 -23.40
N LYS A 131 -4.95 8.78 -22.36
CA LYS A 131 -3.74 9.58 -22.29
C LYS A 131 -2.62 8.84 -21.56
N THR A 132 -1.56 8.54 -22.29
CA THR A 132 -0.36 7.88 -21.77
C THR A 132 0.22 8.56 -20.51
N GLU A 133 0.14 9.89 -20.43
CA GLU A 133 0.62 10.63 -19.26
C GLU A 133 -0.17 10.27 -17.99
N LEU A 134 -1.50 10.17 -18.08
CA LEU A 134 -2.36 9.82 -16.96
C LEU A 134 -2.24 8.33 -16.62
N GLU A 135 -2.18 7.48 -17.64
CA GLU A 135 -1.91 6.05 -17.48
C GLU A 135 -0.59 5.82 -16.71
N ASN A 136 0.47 6.55 -17.05
CA ASN A 136 1.77 6.44 -16.36
C ASN A 136 1.70 6.87 -14.91
N ILE A 137 0.87 7.86 -14.55
CA ILE A 137 0.66 8.27 -13.15
C ILE A 137 -0.05 7.16 -12.39
N LEU A 138 -1.09 6.56 -12.94
CA LEU A 138 -1.79 5.44 -12.30
C LEU A 138 -0.88 4.22 -12.17
N LYS A 139 -0.05 3.90 -13.16
CA LYS A 139 0.96 2.84 -13.07
C LYS A 139 1.95 3.09 -11.95
N TYR A 140 2.38 4.33 -11.75
CA TYR A 140 3.25 4.70 -10.63
C TYR A 140 2.55 4.45 -9.28
N ILE A 141 1.27 4.83 -9.12
CA ILE A 141 0.48 4.53 -7.92
C ILE A 141 0.36 3.02 -7.70
N ILE A 142 0.12 2.24 -8.75
CA ILE A 142 0.04 0.76 -8.70
C ILE A 142 1.36 0.15 -8.23
N GLU A 143 2.49 0.65 -8.73
CA GLU A 143 3.83 0.20 -8.30
C GLU A 143 4.03 0.48 -6.80
N GLU A 144 3.68 1.67 -6.29
CA GLU A 144 3.78 2.00 -4.87
C GLU A 144 2.83 1.14 -4.01
N LYS A 145 1.63 0.82 -4.47
CA LYS A 145 0.72 -0.12 -3.77
C LYS A 145 1.29 -1.53 -3.71
N SER A 146 1.96 -1.99 -4.75
CA SER A 146 2.68 -3.28 -4.72
C SER A 146 3.78 -3.30 -3.67
N GLU A 147 4.47 -2.18 -3.47
CA GLU A 147 5.47 -2.05 -2.40
C GLU A 147 4.81 -2.02 -1.01
N ASN A 148 3.69 -1.33 -0.84
CA ASN A 148 2.92 -1.34 0.41
C ASN A 148 2.55 -2.77 0.83
N LEU A 149 2.07 -3.59 -0.12
CA LEU A 149 1.79 -5.02 0.12
C LEU A 149 3.02 -5.77 0.64
N LYS A 150 4.19 -5.54 0.04
CA LYS A 150 5.44 -6.17 0.48
C LYS A 150 5.84 -5.73 1.89
N TYR A 151 5.64 -4.47 2.26
CA TYR A 151 5.97 -3.96 3.59
C TYR A 151 5.13 -4.61 4.67
N ILE A 152 3.82 -4.67 4.48
CA ILE A 152 2.90 -5.31 5.43
C ILE A 152 3.24 -6.80 5.52
N ASN A 153 3.41 -7.47 4.39
CA ASN A 153 3.74 -8.90 4.34
C ASN A 153 5.07 -9.21 5.05
N ASN A 154 6.11 -8.42 4.80
CA ASN A 154 7.41 -8.59 5.45
C ASN A 154 7.34 -8.40 6.96
N TYR A 155 6.56 -7.42 7.44
CA TYR A 155 6.30 -7.23 8.86
C TYR A 155 5.64 -8.50 9.44
N MET A 156 4.60 -9.02 8.82
CA MET A 156 3.88 -10.21 9.26
C MET A 156 4.78 -11.45 9.28
N ILE A 157 5.64 -11.63 8.28
CA ILE A 157 6.62 -12.72 8.24
C ILE A 157 7.61 -12.60 9.41
N LYS A 158 8.19 -11.42 9.63
CA LYS A 158 9.12 -11.18 10.75
C LYS A 158 8.49 -11.46 12.12
N LYS A 159 7.20 -11.20 12.28
CA LYS A 159 6.46 -11.45 13.52
C LYS A 159 5.91 -12.88 13.61
N GLY A 160 6.07 -13.72 12.59
CA GLY A 160 5.56 -15.09 12.56
C GLY A 160 4.04 -15.21 12.51
N MET A 161 3.35 -14.20 11.99
CA MET A 161 1.88 -14.13 11.95
C MET A 161 1.24 -15.18 11.03
N TYR A 162 2.02 -15.83 10.15
CA TYR A 162 1.56 -16.88 9.23
C TYR A 162 1.62 -18.29 9.82
N ASN A 163 2.20 -18.51 11.01
CA ASN A 163 2.47 -19.84 11.56
C ASN A 163 1.21 -20.69 11.83
N ASN A 164 0.01 -20.13 11.74
CA ASN A 164 -1.27 -20.83 11.93
C ASN A 164 -2.11 -20.91 10.65
N ILE A 165 -1.55 -20.54 9.50
CA ILE A 165 -2.26 -20.68 8.23
C ILE A 165 -1.94 -22.07 7.69
N ILE A 166 -2.83 -23.01 7.93
CA ILE A 166 -2.81 -24.33 7.27
C ILE A 166 -3.27 -24.06 5.82
N TYR A 167 -2.34 -24.16 4.88
CA TYR A 167 -2.69 -24.21 3.47
C TYR A 167 -3.39 -25.54 3.21
N PHE A 168 -4.67 -25.47 2.84
CA PHE A 168 -5.45 -26.62 2.35
C PHE A 168 -5.22 -26.78 0.84
#